data_8ad0bee63a73e33510f8a3118b03ddf1
#
_entry.id   8ad0bee63a73e33510f8a3118b03ddf1
#
_cell.length_a   1.000
_cell.length_b   1.000
_cell.length_c   1.000
_cell.angle_alpha   90.00
_cell.angle_beta   90.00
_cell.angle_gamma   90.00
#
_symmetry.space_group_name_H-M   'P 1'
#
loop_
_entity.id
_entity.type
_entity.pdbx_description
1 polymer ?
#
loop_
_entity_poly.entity_id
_entity_poly.type
_entity_poly.pdbx_seq_one_letter_code
_entity_poly.pdbx_strand_id
1 'polypeptide(L)'
;SVNVDQHIDITPQQIQSIQSIGQWEFLAINDEEIVDTVRERFFSDNELVRIYYGTLRLGIDLHKAKPRWIRVENDSVVVATLPNIELLDRNFIDEARTQSFFESGNWSAEDIEKLYNRAYQKMLKRCFTKENIATTENNARKHFEKMLNAMGYKNVRVEFEKKATTK
;
A
#
# COMPACT_ATOMS: atom_id res chain seq x y z
N SER A 1 -45.06 -16.33 -12.02
CA SER A 1 -43.98 -15.76 -11.29
C SER A 1 -42.67 -16.41 -11.73
N VAL A 2 -41.83 -15.62 -12.30
CA VAL A 2 -40.50 -16.05 -12.67
C VAL A 2 -39.69 -16.21 -11.38
N ASN A 3 -39.45 -17.43 -10.99
CA ASN A 3 -38.43 -17.66 -9.94
C ASN A 3 -37.09 -17.27 -10.54
N VAL A 4 -36.67 -16.08 -10.22
CA VAL A 4 -35.29 -15.71 -10.47
C VAL A 4 -34.44 -16.62 -9.60
N ASP A 5 -33.76 -17.54 -10.26
CA ASP A 5 -32.82 -18.38 -9.56
C ASP A 5 -31.77 -17.46 -8.93
N GLN A 6 -31.86 -17.32 -7.61
CA GLN A 6 -30.90 -16.50 -6.87
C GLN A 6 -29.61 -17.28 -6.59
N HIS A 7 -29.39 -18.34 -7.38
CA HIS A 7 -28.16 -19.10 -7.25
C HIS A 7 -26.98 -18.24 -7.64
N ILE A 8 -26.15 -17.93 -6.65
CA ILE A 8 -24.96 -17.12 -6.86
C ILE A 8 -23.86 -18.03 -7.38
N ASP A 9 -23.47 -17.83 -8.62
CA ASP A 9 -22.44 -18.64 -9.25
C ASP A 9 -21.31 -17.74 -9.72
N ILE A 10 -20.25 -17.65 -8.92
CA ILE A 10 -19.01 -16.99 -9.32
C ILE A 10 -18.15 -18.06 -10.01
N THR A 11 -17.93 -17.88 -11.29
CA THR A 11 -17.13 -18.84 -12.04
C THR A 11 -15.65 -18.72 -11.68
N PRO A 12 -14.92 -19.85 -11.71
CA PRO A 12 -13.47 -19.81 -11.51
C PRO A 12 -12.74 -18.86 -12.46
N GLN A 13 -13.26 -18.69 -13.68
CA GLN A 13 -12.71 -17.76 -14.66
C GLN A 13 -12.85 -16.31 -14.23
N GLN A 14 -13.99 -15.93 -13.65
CA GLN A 14 -14.21 -14.59 -13.11
C GLN A 14 -13.25 -14.31 -11.97
N ILE A 15 -13.10 -15.25 -11.05
CA ILE A 15 -12.17 -15.14 -9.93
C ILE A 15 -10.74 -14.98 -10.43
N GLN A 16 -10.34 -15.80 -11.38
CA GLN A 16 -8.99 -15.74 -11.94
C GLN A 16 -8.73 -14.43 -12.68
N SER A 17 -9.72 -13.93 -13.41
CA SER A 17 -9.59 -12.63 -14.10
C SER A 17 -9.37 -11.49 -13.14
N ILE A 18 -10.08 -11.45 -12.02
CA ILE A 18 -9.89 -10.45 -10.98
C ILE A 18 -8.52 -10.62 -10.34
N GLN A 19 -8.16 -11.85 -9.99
CA GLN A 19 -6.88 -12.16 -9.34
C GLN A 19 -5.68 -11.85 -10.23
N SER A 20 -5.79 -11.99 -11.53
CA SER A 20 -4.72 -11.72 -12.49
C SER A 20 -4.32 -10.26 -12.57
N ILE A 21 -5.17 -9.34 -12.13
CA ILE A 21 -4.83 -7.92 -12.04
C ILE A 21 -3.67 -7.72 -11.06
N GLY A 22 -3.61 -8.54 -10.02
CA GLY A 22 -2.52 -8.55 -9.06
C GLY A 22 -2.63 -7.40 -8.06
N GLN A 23 -1.84 -6.36 -8.26
CA GLN A 23 -1.77 -5.23 -7.33
C GLN A 23 -2.90 -4.23 -7.57
N TRP A 24 -3.58 -3.87 -6.48
CA TRP A 24 -4.65 -2.87 -6.45
C TRP A 24 -4.27 -1.77 -5.47
N GLU A 25 -4.09 -0.57 -5.97
CA GLU A 25 -3.78 0.60 -5.15
C GLU A 25 -5.07 1.20 -4.63
N PHE A 26 -5.15 1.44 -3.31
CA PHE A 26 -6.32 2.04 -2.67
C PHE A 26 -6.03 3.32 -1.91
N LEU A 27 -4.75 3.67 -1.76
CA LEU A 27 -4.33 4.94 -1.20
C LEU A 27 -2.93 5.27 -1.70
N ALA A 28 -2.74 6.49 -2.18
CA ALA A 28 -1.43 7.01 -2.54
C ALA A 28 -1.17 8.26 -1.71
N ILE A 29 0.00 8.33 -1.08
CA ILE A 29 0.38 9.45 -0.22
C ILE A 29 1.66 10.06 -0.77
N ASN A 30 1.58 11.33 -1.17
CA ASN A 30 2.77 12.10 -1.55
C ASN A 30 3.38 12.68 -0.29
N ASP A 31 4.67 12.48 -0.11
CA ASP A 31 5.41 12.99 1.04
C ASP A 31 6.70 13.67 0.63
N GLU A 32 7.07 14.64 1.40
CA GLU A 32 8.29 15.42 1.25
C GLU A 32 9.02 15.43 2.57
N GLU A 33 10.28 15.02 2.57
CA GLU A 33 11.10 15.00 3.78
C GLU A 33 12.36 15.82 3.58
N ILE A 34 12.60 16.73 4.54
CA ILE A 34 13.84 17.49 4.62
C ILE A 34 14.71 16.79 5.65
N VAL A 35 15.89 16.39 5.23
CA VAL A 35 16.85 15.71 6.11
C VAL A 35 18.18 16.43 6.05
N ASP A 36 18.79 16.53 7.20
CA ASP A 36 20.08 17.20 7.33
C ASP A 36 21.08 16.34 8.08
N THR A 37 22.34 16.61 7.83
CA THR A 37 23.45 16.09 8.65
C THR A 37 24.50 17.17 8.79
N VAL A 38 25.07 17.27 9.97
CA VAL A 38 26.12 18.22 10.30
C VAL A 38 27.38 17.44 10.69
N ARG A 39 28.48 17.80 10.06
CA ARG A 39 29.79 17.26 10.44
C ARG A 39 30.53 18.37 11.17
N GLU A 40 30.71 18.18 12.49
CA GLU A 40 31.45 19.12 13.30
C GLU A 40 32.96 19.03 12.99
N ARG A 41 33.58 20.18 12.73
CA ARG A 41 35.01 20.28 12.51
C ARG A 41 35.59 21.36 13.42
N PHE A 42 36.89 21.27 13.64
CA PHE A 42 37.60 22.16 14.58
C PHE A 42 37.44 23.65 14.27
N PHE A 43 37.40 24.03 12.98
CA PHE A 43 37.31 25.42 12.56
C PHE A 43 36.00 25.80 11.89
N SER A 44 35.21 24.85 11.44
CA SER A 44 33.92 25.07 10.77
C SER A 44 33.12 23.80 10.69
N ASP A 45 31.82 23.94 10.82
CA ASP A 45 30.90 22.84 10.59
C ASP A 45 30.58 22.72 9.11
N ASN A 46 30.51 21.48 8.60
CA ASN A 46 29.97 21.18 7.29
C ASN A 46 28.56 20.67 7.45
N GLU A 47 27.67 21.13 6.59
CA GLU A 47 26.26 20.77 6.65
C GLU A 47 25.75 20.32 5.27
N LEU A 48 24.94 19.29 5.26
CA LEU A 48 24.24 18.82 4.08
C LEU A 48 22.76 18.74 4.41
N VAL A 49 21.94 19.45 3.64
CA VAL A 49 20.48 19.41 3.75
C VAL A 49 19.93 18.99 2.40
N ARG A 50 19.13 17.93 2.39
CA ARG A 50 18.50 17.43 1.18
C ARG A 50 17.00 17.30 1.34
N ILE A 51 16.28 17.54 0.26
CA ILE A 51 14.84 17.37 0.18
C ILE A 51 14.56 16.15 -0.67
N TYR A 52 13.84 15.20 -0.09
CA TYR A 52 13.42 13.97 -0.76
C TYR A 52 11.92 13.98 -0.98
N TYR A 53 11.51 13.51 -2.13
CA TYR A 53 10.10 13.38 -2.52
C TYR A 53 9.78 11.91 -2.72
N GLY A 54 8.61 11.50 -2.25
CA GLY A 54 8.18 10.12 -2.41
C GLY A 54 6.67 10.02 -2.55
N THR A 55 6.23 8.91 -3.14
CA THR A 55 4.82 8.54 -3.20
C THR A 55 4.68 7.12 -2.68
N LEU A 56 4.04 6.98 -1.53
CA LEU A 56 3.80 5.68 -0.92
C LEU A 56 2.43 5.19 -1.36
N ARG A 57 2.40 4.00 -1.96
CA ARG A 57 1.18 3.39 -2.51
C ARG A 57 0.81 2.20 -1.65
N LEU A 58 -0.37 2.28 -1.04
CA LEU A 58 -0.91 1.25 -0.17
C LEU A 58 -2.03 0.52 -0.88
N GLY A 59 -2.03 -0.78 -0.77
CA GLY A 59 -3.05 -1.60 -1.41
C GLY A 59 -2.88 -3.06 -1.09
N ILE A 60 -3.42 -3.90 -1.96
CA ILE A 60 -3.37 -5.35 -1.83
C ILE A 60 -2.74 -5.96 -3.08
N ASP A 61 -2.17 -7.15 -2.90
CA ASP A 61 -1.69 -7.95 -4.01
C ASP A 61 -2.50 -9.26 -4.07
N LEU A 62 -3.42 -9.34 -5.03
CA LEU A 62 -4.29 -10.50 -5.18
C LEU A 62 -3.55 -11.76 -5.63
N HIS A 63 -2.31 -11.65 -6.11
CA HIS A 63 -1.48 -12.82 -6.34
C HIS A 63 -1.18 -13.56 -5.03
N LYS A 64 -1.27 -12.88 -3.90
CA LYS A 64 -1.07 -13.45 -2.57
C LYS A 64 -2.35 -13.95 -1.93
N ALA A 65 -3.51 -13.81 -2.60
CA ALA A 65 -4.77 -14.29 -2.09
C ALA A 65 -4.74 -15.80 -1.91
N LYS A 66 -5.34 -16.25 -0.82
CA LYS A 66 -5.42 -17.69 -0.51
C LYS A 66 -6.46 -18.36 -1.39
N PRO A 67 -6.38 -19.70 -1.57
CA PRO A 67 -7.45 -20.42 -2.25
C PRO A 67 -8.80 -20.12 -1.61
N ARG A 68 -9.84 -20.00 -2.44
CA ARG A 68 -11.20 -19.68 -1.99
C ARG A 68 -11.34 -18.30 -1.33
N TRP A 69 -10.51 -17.35 -1.75
CA TRP A 69 -10.62 -15.98 -1.25
C TRP A 69 -11.97 -15.33 -1.62
N ILE A 70 -12.59 -15.75 -2.74
CA ILE A 70 -14.00 -15.46 -3.04
C ILE A 70 -14.77 -16.77 -2.95
N ARG A 71 -15.84 -16.78 -2.18
CA ARG A 71 -16.67 -17.96 -1.97
C ARG A 71 -18.10 -17.56 -1.63
N VAL A 72 -19.00 -18.50 -1.77
CA VAL A 72 -20.40 -18.35 -1.35
C VAL A 72 -20.56 -19.06 0.00
N GLU A 73 -21.09 -18.35 0.99
CA GLU A 73 -21.44 -18.92 2.29
C GLU A 73 -22.95 -18.95 2.45
N ASN A 74 -23.46 -20.06 3.00
CA ASN A 74 -24.89 -20.26 3.29
C ASN A 74 -25.80 -20.04 2.05
N ASP A 75 -25.29 -20.34 0.86
CA ASP A 75 -25.98 -20.21 -0.44
C ASP A 75 -26.50 -18.79 -0.74
N SER A 76 -26.13 -17.79 0.05
CA SER A 76 -26.72 -16.46 -0.07
C SER A 76 -25.74 -15.29 0.01
N VAL A 77 -24.57 -15.50 0.57
CA VAL A 77 -23.60 -14.41 0.78
C VAL A 77 -22.31 -14.71 0.02
N VAL A 78 -21.89 -13.74 -0.78
CA VAL A 78 -20.55 -13.78 -1.40
C VAL A 78 -19.57 -13.16 -0.42
N VAL A 79 -18.56 -13.92 -0.06
CA VAL A 79 -17.51 -13.47 0.85
C VAL A 79 -16.20 -13.36 0.09
N ALA A 80 -15.58 -12.19 0.17
CA ALA A 80 -14.23 -11.97 -0.35
C ALA A 80 -13.29 -11.74 0.82
N THR A 81 -12.28 -12.58 0.97
CA THR A 81 -11.21 -12.43 1.96
C THR A 81 -9.96 -11.93 1.27
N LEU A 82 -9.66 -10.66 1.47
CA LEU A 82 -8.55 -9.98 0.79
C LEU A 82 -7.24 -10.17 1.55
N PRO A 83 -6.12 -10.22 0.82
CA PRO A 83 -4.81 -10.12 1.46
C PRO A 83 -4.68 -8.80 2.23
N ASN A 84 -3.83 -8.80 3.24
CA ASN A 84 -3.62 -7.60 4.05
C ASN A 84 -3.02 -6.45 3.24
N ILE A 85 -3.31 -5.24 3.70
CA ILE A 85 -2.75 -4.03 3.09
C ILE A 85 -1.23 -4.06 3.22
N GLU A 86 -0.57 -3.71 2.13
CA GLU A 86 0.88 -3.62 2.08
C GLU A 86 1.32 -2.38 1.32
N LEU A 87 2.58 -2.05 1.47
CA LEU A 87 3.24 -1.05 0.65
C LEU A 87 3.56 -1.69 -0.69
N LEU A 88 2.95 -1.18 -1.77
CA LEU A 88 3.04 -1.82 -3.08
C LEU A 88 4.37 -1.59 -3.79
N ASP A 89 5.03 -0.46 -3.53
CA ASP A 89 6.33 -0.13 -4.10
C ASP A 89 7.26 0.32 -2.98
N ARG A 90 8.31 -0.46 -2.74
CA ARG A 90 9.31 -0.13 -1.73
C ARG A 90 10.33 0.89 -2.21
N ASN A 91 10.41 1.14 -3.51
CA ASN A 91 11.25 2.18 -4.11
C ASN A 91 10.43 3.45 -4.31
N PHE A 92 9.85 3.97 -3.22
CA PHE A 92 8.89 5.07 -3.29
C PHE A 92 9.53 6.47 -3.34
N ILE A 93 10.84 6.59 -3.13
CA ILE A 93 11.52 7.87 -3.24
C ILE A 93 11.87 8.15 -4.68
N ASP A 94 11.49 9.33 -5.15
CA ASP A 94 11.84 9.81 -6.48
C ASP A 94 13.22 10.47 -6.44
N GLU A 95 14.25 9.68 -6.74
CA GLU A 95 15.63 10.16 -6.70
C GLU A 95 15.90 11.29 -7.70
N ALA A 96 15.21 11.27 -8.85
CA ALA A 96 15.38 12.32 -9.87
C ALA A 96 14.93 13.68 -9.38
N ARG A 97 13.99 13.73 -8.42
CA ARG A 97 13.50 14.98 -7.83
C ARG A 97 14.29 15.42 -6.60
N THR A 98 15.17 14.56 -6.08
CA THR A 98 15.95 14.88 -4.88
C THR A 98 16.82 16.10 -5.13
N GLN A 99 16.77 17.06 -4.21
CA GLN A 99 17.52 18.30 -4.32
C GLN A 99 18.41 18.50 -3.11
N SER A 100 19.65 18.94 -3.35
CA SER A 100 20.48 19.50 -2.29
C SER A 100 20.00 20.93 -2.03
N PHE A 101 19.39 21.13 -0.86
CA PHE A 101 18.91 22.45 -0.46
C PHE A 101 20.05 23.32 0.04
N PHE A 102 20.95 22.72 0.77
CA PHE A 102 22.15 23.38 1.27
C PHE A 102 23.27 22.35 1.39
N GLU A 103 24.46 22.71 0.92
CA GLU A 103 25.61 21.84 1.00
C GLU A 103 26.88 22.66 1.22
N SER A 104 27.60 22.32 2.28
CA SER A 104 28.94 22.85 2.54
C SER A 104 29.89 21.70 2.84
N GLY A 105 31.09 21.75 2.29
CA GLY A 105 32.08 20.70 2.42
C GLY A 105 31.86 19.57 1.42
N ASN A 106 32.64 18.51 1.57
CA ASN A 106 32.58 17.33 0.71
C ASN A 106 31.89 16.19 1.44
N TRP A 107 30.95 15.55 0.75
CA TRP A 107 30.16 14.47 1.28
C TRP A 107 30.36 13.22 0.43
N SER A 108 30.61 12.09 1.08
CA SER A 108 30.80 10.81 0.40
C SER A 108 29.47 10.23 -0.04
N ALA A 109 29.53 9.26 -0.96
CA ALA A 109 28.35 8.48 -1.35
C ALA A 109 27.71 7.80 -0.14
N GLU A 110 28.54 7.35 0.81
CA GLU A 110 28.06 6.73 2.06
C GLU A 110 27.26 7.71 2.93
N ASP A 111 27.73 8.95 3.05
CA ASP A 111 27.03 9.99 3.80
C ASP A 111 25.66 10.29 3.17
N ILE A 112 25.61 10.37 1.84
CA ILE A 112 24.39 10.62 1.09
C ILE A 112 23.41 9.44 1.25
N GLU A 113 23.92 8.22 1.24
CA GLU A 113 23.11 7.01 1.46
C GLU A 113 22.48 7.01 2.85
N LYS A 114 23.22 7.43 3.87
CA LYS A 114 22.67 7.56 5.23
C LYS A 114 21.53 8.56 5.29
N LEU A 115 21.63 9.69 4.59
CA LEU A 115 20.55 10.67 4.51
C LEU A 115 19.33 10.09 3.80
N TYR A 116 19.55 9.40 2.68
CA TYR A 116 18.48 8.72 1.94
C TYR A 116 17.74 7.74 2.84
N ASN A 117 18.47 6.92 3.59
CA ASN A 117 17.88 5.93 4.49
C ASN A 117 17.08 6.61 5.62
N ARG A 118 17.56 7.72 6.12
CA ARG A 118 16.82 8.51 7.13
C ARG A 118 15.52 9.06 6.55
N ALA A 119 15.56 9.61 5.35
CA ALA A 119 14.36 10.08 4.66
C ALA A 119 13.37 8.93 4.42
N TYR A 120 13.88 7.79 3.99
CA TYR A 120 13.09 6.58 3.76
C TYR A 120 12.34 6.16 5.03
N GLN A 121 13.05 6.08 6.16
CA GLN A 121 12.44 5.68 7.43
C GLN A 121 11.43 6.71 7.93
N LYS A 122 11.71 7.99 7.74
CA LYS A 122 10.76 9.05 8.11
C LYS A 122 9.48 8.97 7.29
N MET A 123 9.59 8.71 5.99
CA MET A 123 8.43 8.55 5.10
C MET A 123 7.58 7.35 5.51
N LEU A 124 8.22 6.22 5.80
CA LEU A 124 7.50 5.03 6.29
C LEU A 124 6.75 5.34 7.58
N LYS A 125 7.42 5.96 8.53
CA LYS A 125 6.82 6.28 9.82
C LYS A 125 5.65 7.25 9.70
N ARG A 126 5.77 8.23 8.79
CA ARG A 126 4.74 9.25 8.58
C ARG A 126 3.55 8.73 7.79
N CYS A 127 3.78 7.85 6.82
CA CYS A 127 2.77 7.47 5.83
C CYS A 127 2.21 6.07 6.03
N PHE A 128 3.02 5.11 6.41
CA PHE A 128 2.57 3.73 6.62
C PHE A 128 2.10 3.55 8.06
N THR A 129 1.03 4.26 8.40
CA THR A 129 0.44 4.32 9.74
C THR A 129 -0.78 3.42 9.85
N LYS A 130 -1.17 3.10 11.09
CA LYS A 130 -2.41 2.35 11.35
C LYS A 130 -3.63 3.05 10.76
N GLU A 131 -3.68 4.39 10.85
CA GLU A 131 -4.78 5.18 10.30
C GLU A 131 -4.86 5.09 8.79
N ASN A 132 -3.72 5.21 8.11
CA ASN A 132 -3.68 5.13 6.65
C ASN A 132 -3.96 3.70 6.17
N ILE A 133 -3.51 2.69 6.91
CA ILE A 133 -3.86 1.29 6.62
C ILE A 133 -5.38 1.10 6.77
N ALA A 134 -5.99 1.62 7.82
CA ALA A 134 -7.45 1.53 8.02
C ALA A 134 -8.22 2.23 6.91
N THR A 135 -7.78 3.41 6.49
CA THR A 135 -8.37 4.14 5.35
C THR A 135 -8.27 3.30 4.07
N THR A 136 -7.10 2.70 3.83
CA THR A 136 -6.86 1.84 2.67
C THR A 136 -7.76 0.62 2.70
N GLU A 137 -7.91 -0.02 3.86
CA GLU A 137 -8.83 -1.15 4.05
C GLU A 137 -10.28 -0.76 3.73
N ASN A 138 -10.72 0.39 4.20
CA ASN A 138 -12.08 0.88 3.92
C ASN A 138 -12.28 1.15 2.42
N ASN A 139 -11.29 1.74 1.77
CA ASN A 139 -11.33 1.99 0.33
C ASN A 139 -11.40 0.67 -0.46
N ALA A 140 -10.59 -0.30 -0.08
CA ALA A 140 -10.57 -1.62 -0.68
C ALA A 140 -11.92 -2.33 -0.50
N ARG A 141 -12.44 -2.31 0.72
CA ARG A 141 -13.72 -2.96 1.06
C ARG A 141 -14.85 -2.38 0.22
N LYS A 142 -14.96 -1.06 0.16
CA LYS A 142 -15.99 -0.38 -0.63
C LYS A 142 -15.87 -0.68 -2.11
N HIS A 143 -14.65 -0.72 -2.62
CA HIS A 143 -14.40 -1.02 -4.03
C HIS A 143 -14.86 -2.43 -4.41
N PHE A 144 -14.48 -3.42 -3.60
CA PHE A 144 -14.85 -4.81 -3.85
C PHE A 144 -16.35 -5.04 -3.64
N GLU A 145 -16.97 -4.40 -2.66
CA GLU A 145 -18.43 -4.44 -2.49
C GLU A 145 -19.14 -3.90 -3.72
N LYS A 146 -18.73 -2.75 -4.24
CA LYS A 146 -19.30 -2.15 -5.44
C LYS A 146 -19.12 -3.04 -6.66
N MET A 147 -17.94 -3.60 -6.82
CA MET A 147 -17.63 -4.46 -7.95
C MET A 147 -18.50 -5.71 -7.93
N LEU A 148 -18.60 -6.38 -6.81
CA LEU A 148 -19.40 -7.59 -6.66
C LEU A 148 -20.89 -7.28 -6.78
N ASN A 149 -21.35 -6.17 -6.24
CA ASN A 149 -22.74 -5.72 -6.44
C ASN A 149 -23.03 -5.45 -7.92
N ALA A 150 -22.10 -4.82 -8.63
CA ALA A 150 -22.24 -4.57 -10.06
C ALA A 150 -22.28 -5.87 -10.90
N MET A 151 -21.66 -6.92 -10.40
CA MET A 151 -21.72 -8.26 -11.01
C MET A 151 -23.04 -8.99 -10.72
N GLY A 152 -23.93 -8.38 -9.92
CA GLY A 152 -25.25 -8.92 -9.63
C GLY A 152 -25.40 -9.57 -8.25
N TYR A 153 -24.36 -9.56 -7.42
CA TYR A 153 -24.42 -10.17 -6.09
C TYR A 153 -24.91 -9.15 -5.07
N LYS A 154 -26.07 -9.41 -4.46
CA LYS A 154 -26.71 -8.45 -3.55
C LYS A 154 -26.12 -8.50 -2.14
N ASN A 155 -25.84 -9.69 -1.65
CA ASN A 155 -25.29 -9.90 -0.32
C ASN A 155 -23.81 -10.17 -0.42
N VAL A 156 -23.02 -9.19 -0.04
CA VAL A 156 -21.56 -9.25 -0.16
C VAL A 156 -20.93 -8.91 1.18
N ARG A 157 -19.95 -9.70 1.59
CA ARG A 157 -19.11 -9.41 2.73
C ARG A 157 -17.65 -9.42 2.29
N VAL A 158 -16.96 -8.30 2.53
CA VAL A 158 -15.53 -8.17 2.25
C VAL A 158 -14.78 -8.08 3.56
N GLU A 159 -13.82 -8.94 3.73
CA GLU A 159 -13.01 -9.02 4.93
C GLU A 159 -11.53 -9.17 4.57
N PHE A 160 -10.66 -8.94 5.51
CA PHE A 160 -9.22 -9.12 5.32
C PHE A 160 -8.74 -10.37 6.05
N GLU A 161 -7.66 -10.96 5.55
CA GLU A 161 -7.03 -12.10 6.19
C GLU A 161 -6.63 -11.74 7.63
N LYS A 162 -6.75 -12.70 8.53
CA LYS A 162 -6.27 -12.53 9.89
C LYS A 162 -4.75 -12.45 9.87
N LYS A 163 -4.21 -11.45 10.56
CA LYS A 163 -2.77 -11.32 10.72
C LYS A 163 -2.25 -12.50 11.53
N ALA A 164 -1.11 -13.03 11.10
CA ALA A 164 -0.43 -14.05 11.86
C ALA A 164 -0.06 -13.49 13.24
N THR A 165 -0.48 -14.18 14.31
CA THR A 165 -0.03 -13.85 15.65
C THR A 165 1.43 -14.25 15.78
N THR A 166 2.31 -13.26 15.80
CA THR A 166 3.69 -13.49 16.21
C THR A 166 3.72 -13.68 17.72
N LYS A 167 4.09 -14.88 18.12
CA LYS A 167 4.43 -15.12 19.52
C LYS A 167 5.76 -14.45 19.86
#